data_a353151bc92c8e6bcbfe7f4561d69090
#
_entry.id   a353151bc92c8e6bcbfe7f4561d69090
#
_cell.length_a   1.000
_cell.length_b   1.000
_cell.length_c   1.000
_cell.angle_alpha   90.00
_cell.angle_beta   90.00
_cell.angle_gamma   90.00
#
_symmetry.space_group_name_H-M   'P 1'
#
loop_
_entity.id
_entity.type
_entity.pdbx_description
1 polymer ?
#
loop_
_entity_poly.entity_id
_entity_poly.type
_entity_poly.pdbx_seq_one_letter_code
_entity_poly.pdbx_strand_id
1 'polypeptide(L)'
;QMVSGHRRKLASELAGLPSLPCIVRELTDDEAIIIMVDSNLQRERVLPSEKAFAYKMKLDALKRQGQRTDLTSAPPGPKSRSNKELAEQSPDGVTQIKRYIRLTNLVPELLDMVDNTVLKEKGTLQMALRPAVELSYLPENEQNALLEVMESEDCTPSHAQAIKIRDFSEKGKLNPDVILSIMQEEKPNQVEQFKMPRNRIDKFFPAGTPAQKIEDTIVKALEMYRRRERGRER
;
A
#
# COMPACT_ATOMS: atom_id res chain seq x y z
N GLN A 1 -30.21 -4.88 -16.88
CA GLN A 1 -28.89 -4.24 -16.76
C GLN A 1 -27.79 -5.30 -16.91
N MET A 2 -26.66 -4.97 -17.59
CA MET A 2 -25.53 -5.89 -17.72
C MET A 2 -24.59 -5.71 -16.52
N VAL A 3 -24.30 -6.83 -15.85
CA VAL A 3 -23.42 -6.85 -14.65
C VAL A 3 -21.98 -7.18 -15.01
N SER A 4 -21.77 -8.04 -16.00
CA SER A 4 -20.43 -8.46 -16.47
C SER A 4 -20.44 -8.75 -17.95
N GLY A 5 -19.25 -8.69 -18.61
CA GLY A 5 -19.10 -9.06 -20.02
C GLY A 5 -19.12 -7.91 -21.03
N HIS A 6 -19.01 -6.64 -20.59
CA HIS A 6 -19.05 -5.44 -21.46
C HIS A 6 -18.03 -5.51 -22.61
N ARG A 7 -16.82 -6.00 -22.37
CA ARG A 7 -15.78 -6.15 -23.40
C ARG A 7 -16.17 -7.21 -24.45
N ARG A 8 -16.79 -8.32 -24.01
CA ARG A 8 -17.28 -9.39 -24.93
C ARG A 8 -18.44 -8.88 -25.78
N LYS A 9 -19.36 -8.10 -25.18
CA LYS A 9 -20.44 -7.46 -25.91
C LYS A 9 -19.88 -6.54 -26.99
N LEU A 10 -18.99 -5.63 -26.66
CA LEU A 10 -18.36 -4.72 -27.61
C LEU A 10 -17.62 -5.48 -28.74
N ALA A 11 -16.85 -6.52 -28.39
CA ALA A 11 -16.15 -7.32 -29.37
C ALA A 11 -17.12 -8.06 -30.32
N SER A 12 -18.25 -8.54 -29.82
CA SER A 12 -19.29 -9.17 -30.67
C SER A 12 -19.96 -8.17 -31.62
N GLU A 13 -20.22 -6.95 -31.15
CA GLU A 13 -20.75 -5.85 -31.96
C GLU A 13 -19.78 -5.47 -33.09
N LEU A 14 -18.48 -5.34 -32.77
CA LEU A 14 -17.43 -5.06 -33.75
C LEU A 14 -17.23 -6.20 -34.76
N ALA A 15 -17.45 -7.44 -34.33
CA ALA A 15 -17.40 -8.62 -35.19
C ALA A 15 -18.68 -8.83 -36.03
N GLY A 16 -19.66 -7.97 -35.89
CA GLY A 16 -20.94 -8.06 -36.64
C GLY A 16 -21.81 -9.26 -36.25
N LEU A 17 -21.64 -9.81 -35.04
CA LEU A 17 -22.46 -10.92 -34.57
C LEU A 17 -23.86 -10.44 -34.19
N PRO A 18 -24.94 -11.09 -34.71
CA PRO A 18 -26.33 -10.67 -34.48
C PRO A 18 -26.82 -10.93 -33.04
N SER A 19 -26.15 -11.81 -32.31
CA SER A 19 -26.53 -12.19 -30.94
C SER A 19 -25.34 -12.70 -30.15
N LEU A 20 -25.44 -12.60 -28.83
CA LEU A 20 -24.46 -13.06 -27.87
C LEU A 20 -25.14 -13.92 -26.79
N PRO A 21 -24.65 -15.13 -26.50
CA PRO A 21 -25.20 -15.92 -25.40
C PRO A 21 -24.96 -15.21 -24.06
N CYS A 22 -26.01 -15.06 -23.27
CA CYS A 22 -25.95 -14.43 -21.95
C CYS A 22 -26.74 -15.23 -20.91
N ILE A 23 -26.35 -15.10 -19.65
CA ILE A 23 -27.07 -15.68 -18.52
C ILE A 23 -27.90 -14.55 -17.89
N VAL A 24 -29.21 -14.71 -17.90
CA VAL A 24 -30.14 -13.79 -17.24
C VAL A 24 -30.43 -14.31 -15.83
N ARG A 25 -30.31 -13.43 -14.83
CA ARG A 25 -30.62 -13.73 -13.43
C ARG A 25 -31.43 -12.60 -12.83
N GLU A 26 -32.32 -12.94 -11.92
CA GLU A 26 -32.98 -11.95 -11.05
C GLU A 26 -32.04 -11.70 -9.87
N LEU A 27 -31.59 -10.47 -9.72
CA LEU A 27 -30.64 -10.04 -8.70
C LEU A 27 -31.11 -8.75 -8.08
N THR A 28 -30.86 -8.58 -6.79
CA THR A 28 -30.94 -7.27 -6.15
C THR A 28 -29.74 -6.41 -6.59
N ASP A 29 -29.83 -5.09 -6.41
CA ASP A 29 -28.72 -4.18 -6.76
C ASP A 29 -27.43 -4.53 -5.99
N ASP A 30 -27.54 -4.92 -4.72
CA ASP A 30 -26.38 -5.30 -3.91
C ASP A 30 -25.74 -6.60 -4.40
N GLU A 31 -26.51 -7.61 -4.79
CA GLU A 31 -26.00 -8.84 -5.40
C GLU A 31 -25.33 -8.58 -6.75
N ALA A 32 -25.92 -7.69 -7.56
CA ALA A 32 -25.33 -7.27 -8.82
C ALA A 32 -23.97 -6.58 -8.63
N ILE A 33 -23.85 -5.69 -7.62
CA ILE A 33 -22.59 -5.04 -7.24
C ILE A 33 -21.54 -6.07 -6.81
N ILE A 34 -21.90 -7.03 -5.97
CA ILE A 34 -20.98 -8.08 -5.50
C ILE A 34 -20.43 -8.89 -6.69
N ILE A 35 -21.32 -9.37 -7.58
CA ILE A 35 -20.91 -10.14 -8.76
C ILE A 35 -20.01 -9.31 -9.70
N MET A 36 -20.35 -8.04 -9.91
CA MET A 36 -19.56 -7.14 -10.74
C MET A 36 -18.15 -6.96 -10.16
N VAL A 37 -18.05 -6.70 -8.86
CA VAL A 37 -16.77 -6.52 -8.16
C VAL A 37 -15.93 -7.79 -8.24
N ASP A 38 -16.50 -8.95 -7.94
CA ASP A 38 -15.78 -10.21 -7.96
C ASP A 38 -15.26 -10.54 -9.37
N SER A 39 -16.05 -10.28 -10.42
CA SER A 39 -15.60 -10.49 -11.80
C SER A 39 -14.44 -9.55 -12.20
N ASN A 40 -14.35 -8.37 -11.60
CA ASN A 40 -13.27 -7.41 -11.85
C ASN A 40 -12.00 -7.75 -11.04
N LEU A 41 -12.14 -8.18 -9.80
CA LEU A 41 -11.02 -8.58 -8.95
C LEU A 41 -10.31 -9.85 -9.43
N GLN A 42 -10.96 -10.67 -10.24
CA GLN A 42 -10.37 -11.87 -10.86
C GLN A 42 -9.48 -11.59 -12.09
N ARG A 43 -9.33 -10.30 -12.47
CA ARG A 43 -8.45 -9.93 -13.58
C ARG A 43 -6.99 -10.14 -13.18
N GLU A 44 -6.16 -10.49 -14.15
CA GLU A 44 -4.72 -10.75 -13.95
C GLU A 44 -3.96 -9.52 -13.42
N ARG A 45 -4.37 -8.33 -13.83
CA ARG A 45 -3.82 -7.06 -13.32
C ARG A 45 -4.96 -6.16 -12.89
N VAL A 46 -4.99 -5.83 -11.61
CA VAL A 46 -5.93 -4.89 -11.00
C VAL A 46 -5.12 -3.82 -10.29
N LEU A 47 -5.39 -2.56 -10.60
CA LEU A 47 -4.70 -1.43 -9.96
C LEU A 47 -5.06 -1.32 -8.48
N PRO A 48 -4.16 -0.78 -7.64
CA PRO A 48 -4.46 -0.49 -6.24
C PRO A 48 -5.71 0.35 -6.04
N SER A 49 -5.94 1.38 -6.87
CA SER A 49 -7.15 2.19 -6.86
C SER A 49 -8.40 1.37 -7.18
N GLU A 50 -8.35 0.54 -8.24
CA GLU A 50 -9.46 -0.33 -8.62
C GLU A 50 -9.82 -1.29 -7.47
N LYS A 51 -8.81 -1.90 -6.81
CA LYS A 51 -9.02 -2.74 -5.63
C LYS A 51 -9.64 -1.95 -4.48
N ALA A 52 -9.18 -0.71 -4.24
CA ALA A 52 -9.68 0.15 -3.17
C ALA A 52 -11.19 0.41 -3.31
N PHE A 53 -11.60 0.89 -4.46
CA PHE A 53 -13.02 1.17 -4.74
C PHE A 53 -13.86 -0.11 -4.84
N ALA A 54 -13.35 -1.18 -5.44
CA ALA A 54 -14.02 -2.46 -5.53
C ALA A 54 -14.33 -3.04 -4.14
N TYR A 55 -13.32 -3.10 -3.25
CA TYR A 55 -13.54 -3.58 -1.88
C TYR A 55 -14.46 -2.68 -1.07
N LYS A 56 -14.39 -1.35 -1.26
CA LYS A 56 -15.31 -0.42 -0.61
C LYS A 56 -16.75 -0.67 -1.04
N MET A 57 -17.01 -0.76 -2.35
CA MET A 57 -18.34 -1.03 -2.91
C MET A 57 -18.88 -2.37 -2.40
N LYS A 58 -18.09 -3.43 -2.42
CA LYS A 58 -18.51 -4.77 -1.95
C LYS A 58 -18.81 -4.75 -0.45
N LEU A 59 -17.98 -4.09 0.36
CA LEU A 59 -18.20 -3.95 1.80
C LEU A 59 -19.49 -3.20 2.11
N ASP A 60 -19.77 -2.14 1.36
CA ASP A 60 -20.99 -1.33 1.55
C ASP A 60 -22.26 -2.10 1.11
N ALA A 61 -22.18 -2.90 0.03
CA ALA A 61 -23.26 -3.80 -0.38
C ALA A 61 -23.53 -4.88 0.69
N LEU A 62 -22.49 -5.55 1.21
CA LEU A 62 -22.63 -6.54 2.29
C LEU A 62 -23.23 -5.95 3.57
N LYS A 63 -22.89 -4.72 3.93
CA LYS A 63 -23.48 -4.04 5.09
C LYS A 63 -24.97 -3.76 4.88
N ARG A 64 -25.40 -3.34 3.68
CA ARG A 64 -26.82 -3.10 3.36
C ARG A 64 -27.62 -4.40 3.37
N GLN A 65 -27.07 -5.51 2.87
CA GLN A 65 -27.70 -6.82 2.96
C GLN A 65 -27.87 -7.27 4.42
N GLY A 66 -26.86 -7.10 5.27
CA GLY A 66 -26.94 -7.43 6.70
C GLY A 66 -28.01 -6.61 7.43
N GLN A 67 -28.21 -5.33 7.10
CA GLN A 67 -29.26 -4.50 7.70
C GLN A 67 -30.68 -4.91 7.28
N ARG A 68 -30.89 -5.47 6.08
CA ARG A 68 -32.21 -5.95 5.63
C ARG A 68 -32.64 -7.23 6.34
N THR A 69 -31.73 -8.07 6.77
CA THR A 69 -32.03 -9.28 7.55
C THR A 69 -32.36 -9.00 9.01
N ASP A 70 -31.92 -7.88 9.57
CA ASP A 70 -32.13 -7.51 10.99
C ASP A 70 -33.53 -6.95 11.30
N LEU A 71 -34.43 -6.80 10.32
CA LEU A 71 -35.82 -6.42 10.55
C LEU A 71 -36.65 -7.53 11.21
N THR A 72 -36.09 -8.71 11.38
CA THR A 72 -36.70 -9.86 12.10
C THR A 72 -35.80 -10.33 13.24
N SER A 73 -35.79 -9.60 14.36
CA SER A 73 -35.46 -10.10 15.71
C SER A 73 -34.02 -10.57 16.00
N ALA A 74 -32.98 -9.72 15.82
CA ALA A 74 -31.71 -9.91 16.55
C ALA A 74 -30.92 -8.59 16.66
N PRO A 75 -30.18 -8.33 17.75
CA PRO A 75 -29.37 -7.13 17.88
C PRO A 75 -28.26 -7.08 16.82
N PRO A 76 -27.85 -5.88 16.32
CA PRO A 76 -26.90 -5.74 15.26
C PRO A 76 -25.57 -6.42 15.62
N GLY A 77 -25.20 -7.43 14.84
CA GLY A 77 -23.96 -8.16 15.01
C GLY A 77 -22.72 -7.28 14.77
N PRO A 78 -21.58 -7.55 15.41
CA PRO A 78 -20.43 -6.66 15.37
C PRO A 78 -19.92 -6.45 13.95
N LYS A 79 -19.54 -5.19 13.62
CA LYS A 79 -18.96 -4.71 12.33
C LYS A 79 -17.75 -5.55 11.81
N SER A 80 -17.29 -6.49 12.60
CA SER A 80 -16.20 -7.42 12.31
C SER A 80 -16.60 -8.54 11.32
N ARG A 81 -17.88 -8.91 11.23
CA ARG A 81 -18.34 -10.03 10.39
C ARG A 81 -18.20 -9.72 8.89
N SER A 82 -18.65 -8.55 8.44
CA SER A 82 -18.61 -8.18 7.01
C SER A 82 -17.19 -8.11 6.43
N ASN A 83 -16.21 -7.65 7.24
CA ASN A 83 -14.81 -7.64 6.81
C ASN A 83 -14.20 -9.05 6.72
N LYS A 84 -14.63 -9.96 7.60
CA LYS A 84 -14.16 -11.35 7.60
C LYS A 84 -14.77 -12.11 6.41
N GLU A 85 -16.07 -11.95 6.21
CA GLU A 85 -16.80 -12.51 5.08
C GLU A 85 -16.23 -12.02 3.73
N LEU A 86 -15.93 -10.72 3.62
CA LEU A 86 -15.27 -10.14 2.46
C LEU A 86 -13.90 -10.78 2.20
N ALA A 87 -13.11 -11.06 3.23
CA ALA A 87 -11.80 -11.68 3.08
C ALA A 87 -11.87 -13.17 2.75
N GLU A 88 -12.86 -13.89 3.26
CA GLU A 88 -13.07 -15.31 2.92
C GLU A 88 -13.40 -15.51 1.43
N GLN A 89 -14.01 -14.51 0.81
CA GLN A 89 -14.38 -14.50 -0.61
C GLN A 89 -13.37 -13.78 -1.53
N SER A 90 -12.22 -13.37 -1.01
CA SER A 90 -11.26 -12.52 -1.71
C SER A 90 -9.85 -13.13 -1.68
N PRO A 91 -9.00 -12.85 -2.69
CA PRO A 91 -7.61 -13.28 -2.67
C PRO A 91 -6.76 -12.56 -1.61
N ASP A 92 -7.22 -11.41 -1.13
CA ASP A 92 -6.51 -10.57 -0.16
C ASP A 92 -7.05 -10.79 1.26
N GLY A 93 -6.16 -10.89 2.26
CA GLY A 93 -6.56 -11.03 3.67
C GLY A 93 -7.18 -9.76 4.27
N VAL A 94 -7.89 -9.90 5.40
CA VAL A 94 -8.62 -8.80 6.09
C VAL A 94 -7.79 -7.52 6.25
N THR A 95 -6.53 -7.64 6.65
CA THR A 95 -5.65 -6.49 6.87
C THR A 95 -5.33 -5.78 5.56
N GLN A 96 -5.11 -6.53 4.49
CA GLN A 96 -4.81 -5.98 3.17
C GLN A 96 -6.02 -5.28 2.56
N ILE A 97 -7.21 -5.88 2.68
CA ILE A 97 -8.47 -5.27 2.25
C ILE A 97 -8.71 -3.93 2.96
N LYS A 98 -8.52 -3.88 4.28
CA LYS A 98 -8.64 -2.62 5.03
C LYS A 98 -7.67 -1.54 4.53
N ARG A 99 -6.44 -1.91 4.18
CA ARG A 99 -5.45 -1.00 3.59
C ARG A 99 -5.90 -0.47 2.24
N TYR A 100 -6.39 -1.35 1.35
CA TYR A 100 -6.95 -0.91 0.06
C TYR A 100 -8.12 0.03 0.26
N ILE A 101 -9.12 -0.33 1.07
CA ILE A 101 -10.27 0.53 1.33
C ILE A 101 -9.82 1.90 1.86
N ARG A 102 -8.77 1.95 2.68
CA ARG A 102 -8.25 3.21 3.21
C ARG A 102 -7.74 4.15 2.12
N LEU A 103 -7.20 3.63 1.02
CA LEU A 103 -6.72 4.44 -0.11
C LEU A 103 -7.82 5.30 -0.76
N THR A 104 -9.10 4.93 -0.61
CA THR A 104 -10.22 5.75 -1.14
C THR A 104 -10.34 7.13 -0.49
N ASN A 105 -9.55 7.43 0.53
CA ASN A 105 -9.50 8.75 1.18
C ASN A 105 -8.30 9.59 0.71
N LEU A 106 -7.51 9.11 -0.24
CA LEU A 106 -6.45 9.89 -0.87
C LEU A 106 -7.05 10.80 -1.95
N VAL A 107 -6.40 11.95 -2.16
CA VAL A 107 -6.64 12.77 -3.35
C VAL A 107 -6.23 12.00 -4.62
N PRO A 108 -6.88 12.25 -5.77
CA PRO A 108 -6.66 11.48 -6.99
C PRO A 108 -5.19 11.37 -7.39
N GLU A 109 -4.43 12.45 -7.31
CA GLU A 109 -3.03 12.54 -7.71
C GLU A 109 -2.13 11.62 -6.87
N LEU A 110 -2.35 11.56 -5.56
CA LEU A 110 -1.64 10.63 -4.68
C LEU A 110 -2.03 9.17 -4.94
N LEU A 111 -3.29 8.93 -5.30
CA LEU A 111 -3.77 7.59 -5.65
C LEU A 111 -3.16 7.11 -6.97
N ASP A 112 -3.03 7.99 -7.96
CA ASP A 112 -2.36 7.70 -9.22
C ASP A 112 -0.89 7.31 -9.01
N MET A 113 -0.18 7.97 -8.09
CA MET A 113 1.19 7.57 -7.71
C MET A 113 1.27 6.15 -7.15
N VAL A 114 0.22 5.68 -6.47
CA VAL A 114 0.14 4.29 -6.00
C VAL A 114 -0.07 3.33 -7.18
N ASP A 115 -0.92 3.70 -8.13
CA ASP A 115 -1.18 2.90 -9.34
C ASP A 115 0.05 2.81 -10.24
N ASN A 116 0.86 3.86 -10.31
CA ASN A 116 2.11 3.90 -11.05
C ASN A 116 3.13 2.82 -10.60
N THR A 117 3.02 2.31 -9.38
CA THR A 117 3.84 1.16 -8.92
C THR A 117 3.55 -0.12 -9.73
N VAL A 118 2.34 -0.27 -10.27
CA VAL A 118 1.90 -1.41 -11.08
C VAL A 118 2.09 -1.10 -12.58
N LEU A 119 1.76 0.13 -13.00
CA LEU A 119 1.88 0.59 -14.39
C LEU A 119 3.34 0.71 -14.80
N LYS A 120 4.24 1.05 -13.88
CA LYS A 120 5.69 1.23 -14.10
C LYS A 120 5.99 2.25 -15.22
N GLU A 121 5.22 3.31 -15.29
CA GLU A 121 5.46 4.39 -16.24
C GLU A 121 6.77 5.10 -15.90
N LYS A 122 7.60 5.32 -16.94
CA LYS A 122 8.89 5.99 -16.75
C LYS A 122 8.69 7.49 -16.54
N GLY A 123 9.39 8.04 -15.54
CA GLY A 123 9.34 9.48 -15.25
C GLY A 123 8.14 9.91 -14.41
N THR A 124 7.37 8.98 -13.85
CA THR A 124 6.29 9.29 -12.92
C THR A 124 6.68 8.93 -11.50
N LEU A 125 6.24 9.73 -10.54
CA LEU A 125 6.38 9.44 -9.12
C LEU A 125 5.61 8.16 -8.77
N GLN A 126 6.22 7.32 -7.94
CA GLN A 126 5.64 6.05 -7.50
C GLN A 126 5.64 6.00 -5.98
N MET A 127 4.51 5.69 -5.40
CA MET A 127 4.35 5.58 -3.95
C MET A 127 3.88 4.18 -3.55
N ALA A 128 4.62 3.55 -2.63
CA ALA A 128 4.26 2.22 -2.13
C ALA A 128 2.96 2.26 -1.30
N LEU A 129 2.25 1.12 -1.24
CA LEU A 129 0.97 1.00 -0.54
C LEU A 129 1.04 1.42 0.95
N ARG A 130 2.12 1.06 1.67
CA ARG A 130 2.22 1.37 3.11
C ARG A 130 2.30 2.86 3.41
N PRO A 131 3.21 3.65 2.80
CA PRO A 131 3.18 5.11 2.92
C PRO A 131 1.81 5.70 2.56
N ALA A 132 1.22 5.28 1.44
CA ALA A 132 -0.08 5.76 0.98
C ALA A 132 -1.19 5.56 2.01
N VAL A 133 -1.21 4.43 2.70
CA VAL A 133 -2.17 4.17 3.79
C VAL A 133 -1.99 5.14 4.95
N GLU A 134 -0.76 5.45 5.35
CA GLU A 134 -0.50 6.44 6.41
C GLU A 134 -0.95 7.84 5.99
N LEU A 135 -0.65 8.24 4.76
CA LEU A 135 -1.03 9.55 4.21
C LEU A 135 -2.55 9.70 4.03
N SER A 136 -3.29 8.61 3.85
CA SER A 136 -4.74 8.63 3.75
C SER A 136 -5.46 9.04 5.06
N TYR A 137 -4.74 9.20 6.15
CA TYR A 137 -5.26 9.76 7.40
C TYR A 137 -5.19 11.28 7.47
N LEU A 138 -4.45 11.93 6.57
CA LEU A 138 -4.36 13.38 6.48
C LEU A 138 -5.66 13.97 5.91
N PRO A 139 -6.08 15.16 6.35
CA PRO A 139 -7.12 15.93 5.69
C PRO A 139 -6.66 16.36 4.29
N GLU A 140 -7.60 16.64 3.40
CA GLU A 140 -7.37 16.92 1.97
C GLU A 140 -6.41 18.10 1.74
N ASN A 141 -6.54 19.18 2.54
CA ASN A 141 -5.63 20.33 2.46
C ASN A 141 -4.17 19.97 2.77
N GLU A 142 -3.92 19.06 3.72
CA GLU A 142 -2.58 18.63 4.05
C GLU A 142 -2.04 17.63 3.01
N GLN A 143 -2.92 16.81 2.41
CA GLN A 143 -2.53 15.95 1.29
C GLN A 143 -2.09 16.79 0.08
N ASN A 144 -2.79 17.89 -0.23
CA ASN A 144 -2.43 18.80 -1.32
C ASN A 144 -1.09 19.51 -1.03
N ALA A 145 -0.88 20.00 0.20
CA ALA A 145 0.40 20.59 0.59
C ALA A 145 1.57 19.59 0.50
N LEU A 146 1.33 18.33 0.86
CA LEU A 146 2.31 17.26 0.69
C LEU A 146 2.60 16.99 -0.79
N LEU A 147 1.57 16.99 -1.65
CA LEU A 147 1.72 16.78 -3.09
C LEU A 147 2.64 17.84 -3.70
N GLU A 148 2.43 19.13 -3.37
CA GLU A 148 3.28 20.23 -3.84
C GLU A 148 4.76 20.02 -3.45
N VAL A 149 5.02 19.58 -2.21
CA VAL A 149 6.39 19.29 -1.76
C VAL A 149 6.97 18.08 -2.49
N MET A 150 6.17 17.02 -2.71
CA MET A 150 6.62 15.82 -3.44
C MET A 150 6.99 16.13 -4.90
N GLU A 151 6.23 16.99 -5.55
CA GLU A 151 6.51 17.44 -6.92
C GLU A 151 7.75 18.33 -6.98
N SER A 152 7.95 19.24 -6.00
CA SER A 152 9.13 20.11 -5.96
C SER A 152 10.43 19.36 -5.70
N GLU A 153 10.38 18.33 -4.85
CA GLU A 153 11.55 17.50 -4.47
C GLU A 153 11.74 16.28 -5.39
N ASP A 154 10.84 16.06 -6.34
CA ASP A 154 10.79 14.88 -7.22
C ASP A 154 10.96 13.55 -6.46
N CYS A 155 10.31 13.45 -5.31
CA CYS A 155 10.41 12.26 -4.45
C CYS A 155 9.14 11.96 -3.69
N THR A 156 8.97 10.67 -3.30
CA THR A 156 7.85 10.21 -2.46
C THR A 156 8.35 9.83 -1.07
N PRO A 157 7.53 10.00 -0.01
CA PRO A 157 7.94 9.68 1.34
C PRO A 157 8.15 8.17 1.54
N SER A 158 9.16 7.82 2.33
CA SER A 158 9.30 6.47 2.87
C SER A 158 8.20 6.17 3.89
N HIS A 159 8.01 4.90 4.25
CA HIS A 159 7.00 4.53 5.25
C HIS A 159 7.26 5.21 6.61
N ALA A 160 8.52 5.34 7.04
CA ALA A 160 8.88 6.03 8.28
C ALA A 160 8.56 7.53 8.22
N GLN A 161 8.84 8.20 7.09
CA GLN A 161 8.49 9.59 6.86
C GLN A 161 6.97 9.79 6.84
N ALA A 162 6.21 8.90 6.18
CA ALA A 162 4.75 8.97 6.14
C ALA A 162 4.13 8.84 7.54
N ILE A 163 4.66 7.97 8.41
CA ILE A 163 4.23 7.88 9.82
C ILE A 163 4.50 9.20 10.55
N LYS A 164 5.69 9.78 10.39
CA LYS A 164 6.02 11.09 11.02
C LYS A 164 5.08 12.21 10.55
N ILE A 165 4.83 12.29 9.24
CA ILE A 165 3.92 13.27 8.66
C ILE A 165 2.53 13.13 9.29
N ARG A 166 2.01 11.91 9.38
CA ARG A 166 0.74 11.63 10.05
C ARG A 166 0.75 12.06 11.51
N ASP A 167 1.80 11.72 12.27
CA ASP A 167 1.92 12.08 13.68
C ASP A 167 1.93 13.61 13.89
N PHE A 168 2.56 14.37 12.98
CA PHE A 168 2.52 15.84 13.01
C PHE A 168 1.15 16.39 12.65
N SER A 169 0.43 15.76 11.70
CA SER A 169 -0.95 16.09 11.37
C SER A 169 -1.89 15.86 12.56
N GLU A 170 -1.82 14.71 13.21
CA GLU A 170 -2.64 14.38 14.39
C GLU A 170 -2.40 15.37 15.56
N LYS A 171 -1.21 15.95 15.65
CA LYS A 171 -0.86 16.99 16.63
C LYS A 171 -1.24 18.42 16.19
N GLY A 172 -1.79 18.60 14.99
CA GLY A 172 -2.11 19.90 14.41
C GLY A 172 -0.89 20.79 14.15
N LYS A 173 0.28 20.18 13.92
CA LYS A 173 1.56 20.87 13.73
C LYS A 173 2.15 20.69 12.34
N LEU A 174 1.40 20.07 11.43
CA LEU A 174 1.84 19.84 10.07
C LEU A 174 1.70 21.16 9.27
N ASN A 175 2.79 21.57 8.64
CA ASN A 175 2.84 22.66 7.68
C ASN A 175 3.84 22.33 6.56
N PRO A 176 3.89 23.07 5.44
CA PRO A 176 4.78 22.78 4.32
C PRO A 176 6.27 22.70 4.72
N ASP A 177 6.74 23.54 5.62
CA ASP A 177 8.14 23.54 6.06
C ASP A 177 8.48 22.28 6.84
N VAL A 178 7.55 21.79 7.68
CA VAL A 178 7.71 20.52 8.42
C VAL A 178 7.68 19.34 7.45
N ILE A 179 6.80 19.35 6.45
CA ILE A 179 6.75 18.32 5.42
C ILE A 179 8.08 18.27 4.68
N LEU A 180 8.57 19.41 4.21
CA LEU A 180 9.86 19.53 3.52
C LEU A 180 11.02 19.00 4.39
N SER A 181 11.10 19.40 5.65
CA SER A 181 12.11 18.93 6.60
C SER A 181 12.09 17.41 6.75
N ILE A 182 10.90 16.79 6.87
CA ILE A 182 10.75 15.34 6.99
C ILE A 182 11.14 14.65 5.67
N MET A 183 10.78 15.23 4.52
CA MET A 183 11.10 14.66 3.21
C MET A 183 12.61 14.67 2.91
N GLN A 184 13.34 15.68 3.41
CA GLN A 184 14.80 15.81 3.27
C GLN A 184 15.59 14.95 4.26
N GLU A 185 14.94 14.31 5.25
CA GLU A 185 15.64 13.34 6.11
C GLU A 185 16.17 12.14 5.30
N GLU A 186 17.39 11.69 5.63
CA GLU A 186 17.97 10.49 5.02
C GLU A 186 17.04 9.28 5.16
N LYS A 187 16.67 8.68 4.03
CA LYS A 187 15.83 7.48 4.04
C LYS A 187 16.66 6.31 4.58
N PRO A 188 16.11 5.48 5.49
CA PRO A 188 16.84 4.34 6.07
C PRO A 188 17.45 3.38 5.04
N ASN A 189 16.90 3.33 3.82
CA ASN A 189 17.38 2.51 2.73
C ASN A 189 18.53 3.15 1.91
N GLN A 190 18.82 4.43 2.14
CA GLN A 190 19.90 5.18 1.48
C GLN A 190 21.20 5.21 2.31
N VAL A 191 21.11 4.84 3.59
CA VAL A 191 22.31 4.63 4.42
C VAL A 191 23.01 3.37 3.90
N GLU A 192 24.21 3.54 3.34
CA GLU A 192 25.04 2.40 2.93
C GLU A 192 25.28 1.49 4.13
N GLN A 193 24.67 0.31 4.13
CA GLN A 193 24.89 -0.70 5.16
C GLN A 193 25.86 -1.75 4.62
N PHE A 194 27.07 -1.76 5.20
CA PHE A 194 27.98 -2.87 4.96
C PHE A 194 27.49 -4.12 5.71
N LYS A 195 27.02 -5.13 4.97
CA LYS A 195 26.57 -6.41 5.54
C LYS A 195 27.62 -7.49 5.27
N MET A 196 28.22 -8.01 6.34
CA MET A 196 29.13 -9.14 6.26
C MET A 196 28.43 -10.43 6.72
N PRO A 197 28.43 -11.50 5.90
CA PRO A 197 27.91 -12.79 6.33
C PRO A 197 28.66 -13.31 7.54
N ARG A 198 27.93 -13.74 8.58
CA ARG A 198 28.51 -14.17 9.86
C ARG A 198 29.51 -15.33 9.71
N ASN A 199 29.26 -16.27 8.80
CA ASN A 199 30.14 -17.39 8.50
C ASN A 199 31.57 -16.98 8.09
N ARG A 200 31.79 -15.75 7.60
CA ARG A 200 33.11 -15.24 7.24
C ARG A 200 33.95 -14.81 8.45
N ILE A 201 33.28 -14.47 9.56
CA ILE A 201 33.89 -13.92 10.76
C ILE A 201 33.80 -14.87 11.97
N ASP A 202 32.92 -15.90 11.93
CA ASP A 202 32.73 -16.86 13.04
C ASP A 202 34.01 -17.52 13.53
N LYS A 203 34.94 -17.78 12.65
CA LYS A 203 36.27 -18.36 12.99
C LYS A 203 37.13 -17.48 13.93
N PHE A 204 36.81 -16.19 14.04
CA PHE A 204 37.56 -15.23 14.87
C PHE A 204 36.85 -14.93 16.20
N PHE A 205 35.65 -15.44 16.42
CA PHE A 205 34.85 -15.14 17.61
C PHE A 205 34.28 -16.44 18.23
N PRO A 206 34.27 -16.55 19.57
CA PRO A 206 33.60 -17.66 20.23
C PRO A 206 32.09 -17.73 19.91
N ALA A 207 31.53 -18.93 19.91
CA ALA A 207 30.10 -19.14 19.71
C ALA A 207 29.31 -18.35 20.76
N GLY A 208 28.26 -17.63 20.32
CA GLY A 208 27.42 -16.82 21.20
C GLY A 208 27.91 -15.39 21.46
N THR A 209 29.00 -14.93 20.82
CA THR A 209 29.45 -13.53 20.96
C THR A 209 28.38 -12.56 20.46
N PRO A 210 27.97 -11.54 21.25
CA PRO A 210 26.99 -10.52 20.87
C PRO A 210 27.46 -9.73 19.64
N ALA A 211 26.53 -9.35 18.76
CA ALA A 211 26.82 -8.62 17.52
C ALA A 211 27.60 -7.33 17.77
N GLN A 212 27.22 -6.57 18.78
CA GLN A 212 27.89 -5.32 19.15
C GLN A 212 29.38 -5.51 19.52
N LYS A 213 29.70 -6.60 20.25
CA LYS A 213 31.09 -6.92 20.59
C LYS A 213 31.91 -7.34 19.39
N ILE A 214 31.28 -7.99 18.40
CA ILE A 214 31.91 -8.33 17.11
C ILE A 214 32.26 -7.04 16.35
N GLU A 215 31.29 -6.11 16.27
CA GLU A 215 31.42 -4.83 15.59
C GLU A 215 32.54 -3.99 16.18
N ASP A 216 32.54 -3.79 17.51
CA ASP A 216 33.60 -3.07 18.24
C ASP A 216 34.98 -3.67 18.02
N THR A 217 35.07 -5.00 17.98
CA THR A 217 36.37 -5.69 17.76
C THR A 217 36.84 -5.50 16.33
N ILE A 218 35.98 -5.54 15.34
CA ILE A 218 36.30 -5.29 13.94
C ILE A 218 36.80 -3.86 13.76
N VAL A 219 36.13 -2.87 14.34
CA VAL A 219 36.52 -1.46 14.27
C VAL A 219 37.93 -1.27 14.86
N LYS A 220 38.16 -1.79 16.07
CA LYS A 220 39.50 -1.75 16.70
C LYS A 220 40.59 -2.41 15.88
N ALA A 221 40.31 -3.57 15.29
CA ALA A 221 41.24 -4.27 14.44
C ALA A 221 41.60 -3.45 13.18
N LEU A 222 40.63 -2.80 12.56
CA LEU A 222 40.85 -1.92 11.40
C LEU A 222 41.64 -0.66 11.77
N GLU A 223 41.39 -0.07 12.93
CA GLU A 223 42.20 1.06 13.43
C GLU A 223 43.65 0.68 13.65
N MET A 224 43.89 -0.48 14.26
CA MET A 224 45.26 -1.01 14.45
C MET A 224 45.94 -1.28 13.11
N TYR A 225 45.24 -1.86 12.15
CA TYR A 225 45.73 -2.11 10.81
C TYR A 225 46.14 -0.81 10.10
N ARG A 226 45.31 0.22 10.12
CA ARG A 226 45.60 1.55 9.57
C ARG A 226 46.79 2.23 10.22
N ARG A 227 46.97 2.10 11.53
CA ARG A 227 48.17 2.62 12.23
C ARG A 227 49.45 1.93 11.76
N ARG A 228 49.37 0.64 11.53
CA ARG A 228 50.50 -0.19 11.05
C ARG A 228 50.91 0.16 9.61
N GLU A 229 49.93 0.39 8.73
CA GLU A 229 50.19 0.84 7.36
C GLU A 229 50.90 2.20 7.34
N ARG A 230 50.36 3.20 8.06
CA ARG A 230 51.00 4.54 8.17
C ARG A 230 52.39 4.50 8.77
N GLY A 231 52.73 3.51 9.58
CA GLY A 231 54.09 3.31 10.13
C GLY A 231 55.04 2.60 9.17
N ARG A 232 54.52 1.99 8.08
CA ARG A 232 55.35 1.36 7.03
C ARG A 232 55.67 2.28 5.85
N GLU A 233 54.87 3.37 5.69
CA GLU A 233 55.08 4.39 4.65
C GLU A 233 55.98 5.54 5.09
N ARG A 234 56.54 5.47 6.32
CA ARG A 234 57.59 6.35 6.84
C ARG A 234 58.92 5.58 6.95
#